data_68597e5942e23ed4bbc3a7e25c2172e2
#
_entry.id   68597e5942e23ed4bbc3a7e25c2172e2
#
_cell.length_a   1.000
_cell.length_b   1.000
_cell.length_c   1.000
_cell.angle_alpha   90.00
_cell.angle_beta   90.00
_cell.angle_gamma   90.00
#
_symmetry.space_group_name_H-M   'P 1'
#
loop_
_entity.id
_entity.type
_entity.pdbx_description
1 polymer ?
#
loop_
_entity_poly.entity_id
_entity_poly.type
_entity_poly.pdbx_seq_one_letter_code
_entity_poly.pdbx_strand_id
1 'polypeptide(L)'
;MRSEPRSRLSAWQPGGMENFTGKIAVITGGGTGMGRELARQLSAEGCHVAMCDVSADNMAETVQLCVADAPAGTRVTAFVADVSQEAQLLAFADAVRGEHGTQHINLLFNNAGIGGGGSFVADPRDEWETTFNVCWGGVYLGTRTFMPMLLASEEGHIVNTSSVNGFWASLGPNIPHTAYSAAKFAVKGFTEALITDRRQNAPHIKASVVMPGHI
;
A
#
# COMPACT_ATOMS: atom_id res chain seq x y z
N MET A 1 31.28 -15.13 -36.88
CA MET A 1 30.08 -14.68 -36.11
C MET A 1 29.78 -15.73 -35.07
N ARG A 2 30.15 -15.49 -33.80
CA ARG A 2 29.82 -16.39 -32.69
C ARG A 2 28.51 -15.94 -32.12
N SER A 3 27.52 -16.82 -32.13
CA SER A 3 26.21 -16.61 -31.49
C SER A 3 26.36 -16.60 -29.97
N GLU A 4 26.09 -15.47 -29.34
CA GLU A 4 25.97 -15.40 -27.89
C GLU A 4 24.81 -16.29 -27.40
N PRO A 5 24.95 -17.00 -26.30
CA PRO A 5 23.88 -17.80 -25.75
C PRO A 5 22.82 -16.88 -25.19
N ARG A 6 21.59 -17.03 -25.69
CA ARG A 6 20.39 -16.39 -25.13
C ARG A 6 20.34 -16.71 -23.62
N SER A 7 20.40 -15.68 -22.80
CA SER A 7 20.22 -15.77 -21.35
C SER A 7 18.92 -16.54 -21.06
N ARG A 8 19.03 -17.59 -20.26
CA ARG A 8 17.90 -18.37 -19.76
C ARG A 8 16.95 -17.39 -19.06
N LEU A 9 15.76 -17.25 -19.60
CA LEU A 9 14.63 -16.72 -18.84
C LEU A 9 14.54 -17.61 -17.59
N SER A 10 14.87 -17.06 -16.44
CA SER A 10 14.69 -17.76 -15.17
C SER A 10 13.24 -18.23 -15.10
N ALA A 11 13.05 -19.53 -14.92
CA ALA A 11 11.72 -20.12 -14.78
C ALA A 11 10.96 -19.32 -13.70
N TRP A 12 9.74 -18.90 -14.04
CA TRP A 12 8.83 -18.28 -13.09
C TRP A 12 8.70 -19.21 -11.87
N GLN A 13 9.23 -18.75 -10.73
CA GLN A 13 9.06 -19.44 -9.45
C GLN A 13 7.79 -18.89 -8.82
N PRO A 14 6.76 -19.71 -8.59
CA PRO A 14 5.61 -19.31 -7.79
C PRO A 14 6.01 -19.34 -6.30
N GLY A 15 6.79 -18.35 -5.87
CA GLY A 15 7.17 -18.17 -4.47
C GLY A 15 6.52 -16.89 -3.97
N GLY A 16 5.41 -16.99 -3.24
CA GLY A 16 4.94 -15.95 -2.33
C GLY A 16 5.91 -15.83 -1.15
N MET A 17 5.80 -14.77 -0.37
CA MET A 17 6.39 -14.70 0.96
C MET A 17 5.67 -15.76 1.82
N GLU A 18 6.40 -16.79 2.26
CA GLU A 18 5.81 -17.96 2.95
C GLU A 18 5.74 -17.76 4.46
N ASN A 19 6.51 -16.81 4.99
CA ASN A 19 6.59 -16.54 6.42
C ASN A 19 6.72 -15.03 6.66
N PHE A 20 5.88 -14.50 7.53
CA PHE A 20 5.88 -13.09 7.91
C PHE A 20 6.63 -12.80 9.20
N THR A 21 7.03 -13.82 9.98
CA THR A 21 7.75 -13.64 11.25
C THR A 21 9.04 -12.85 11.04
N GLY A 22 9.19 -11.76 11.78
CA GLY A 22 10.35 -10.87 11.71
C GLY A 22 10.42 -9.98 10.47
N LYS A 23 9.48 -10.10 9.52
CA LYS A 23 9.33 -9.17 8.40
C LYS A 23 8.79 -7.83 8.89
N ILE A 24 8.94 -6.79 8.09
CA ILE A 24 8.45 -5.45 8.39
C ILE A 24 7.45 -5.03 7.34
N ALA A 25 6.22 -4.76 7.77
CA ALA A 25 5.13 -4.26 6.94
C ALA A 25 4.85 -2.78 7.22
N VAL A 26 4.71 -2.01 6.16
CA VAL A 26 4.20 -0.63 6.20
C VAL A 26 2.78 -0.63 5.64
N ILE A 27 1.83 -0.04 6.37
CA ILE A 27 0.41 0.00 6.01
C ILE A 27 -0.09 1.43 6.07
N THR A 28 -0.61 1.97 4.97
CA THR A 28 -1.32 3.24 4.97
C THR A 28 -2.82 3.02 5.18
N GLY A 29 -3.49 3.92 5.92
CA GLY A 29 -4.89 3.75 6.30
C GLY A 29 -5.09 2.63 7.32
N GLY A 30 -4.18 2.53 8.32
CA GLY A 30 -4.17 1.46 9.32
C GLY A 30 -5.17 1.65 10.46
N GLY A 31 -5.86 2.79 10.52
CA GLY A 31 -6.76 3.13 11.63
C GLY A 31 -8.07 2.35 11.64
N THR A 32 -8.59 1.95 10.49
CA THR A 32 -9.90 1.27 10.37
C THR A 32 -9.94 0.27 9.21
N GLY A 33 -11.04 -0.47 9.11
CA GLY A 33 -11.37 -1.30 7.95
C GLY A 33 -10.29 -2.30 7.57
N MET A 34 -10.00 -2.41 6.27
CA MET A 34 -9.02 -3.37 5.75
C MET A 34 -7.61 -3.12 6.28
N GLY A 35 -7.20 -1.86 6.45
CA GLY A 35 -5.86 -1.53 6.97
C GLY A 35 -5.67 -2.01 8.40
N ARG A 36 -6.69 -1.86 9.27
CA ARG A 36 -6.72 -2.41 10.63
C ARG A 36 -6.60 -3.92 10.61
N GLU A 37 -7.40 -4.60 9.78
CA GLU A 37 -7.38 -6.06 9.73
C GLU A 37 -6.06 -6.60 9.16
N LEU A 38 -5.46 -5.94 8.17
CA LEU A 38 -4.11 -6.26 7.69
C LEU A 38 -3.08 -6.13 8.82
N ALA A 39 -3.13 -5.04 9.59
CA ALA A 39 -2.22 -4.84 10.72
C ALA A 39 -2.37 -5.94 11.78
N ARG A 40 -3.61 -6.31 12.13
CA ARG A 40 -3.90 -7.36 13.09
C ARG A 40 -3.41 -8.73 12.64
N GLN A 41 -3.76 -9.14 11.42
CA GLN A 41 -3.38 -10.44 10.89
C GLN A 41 -1.87 -10.58 10.74
N LEU A 42 -1.19 -9.57 10.19
CA LEU A 42 0.27 -9.59 10.05
C LEU A 42 0.98 -9.60 11.39
N SER A 43 0.54 -8.79 12.35
CA SER A 43 1.15 -8.78 13.69
C SER A 43 0.93 -10.09 14.43
N ALA A 44 -0.22 -10.74 14.30
CA ALA A 44 -0.49 -12.06 14.88
C ALA A 44 0.43 -13.16 14.30
N GLU A 45 0.91 -13.00 13.05
CA GLU A 45 1.91 -13.88 12.43
C GLU A 45 3.36 -13.48 12.75
N GLY A 46 3.59 -12.54 13.68
CA GLY A 46 4.92 -12.10 14.10
C GLY A 46 5.60 -11.11 13.14
N CYS A 47 4.85 -10.52 12.20
CA CYS A 47 5.34 -9.43 11.37
C CYS A 47 5.38 -8.13 12.19
N HIS A 48 6.47 -7.39 12.13
CA HIS A 48 6.51 -6.03 12.65
C HIS A 48 5.67 -5.11 11.75
N VAL A 49 4.84 -4.28 12.34
CA VAL A 49 3.90 -3.42 11.60
C VAL A 49 4.18 -1.95 11.92
N ALA A 50 4.40 -1.14 10.90
CA ALA A 50 4.37 0.30 10.97
C ALA A 50 3.18 0.80 10.16
N MET A 51 2.28 1.56 10.77
CA MET A 51 1.08 2.04 10.08
C MET A 51 0.93 3.55 10.19
N CYS A 52 0.29 4.16 9.20
CA CYS A 52 -0.15 5.55 9.29
C CYS A 52 -1.63 5.70 8.95
N ASP A 53 -2.22 6.74 9.55
CA ASP A 53 -3.59 7.19 9.29
C ASP A 53 -3.70 8.66 9.72
N VAL A 54 -4.75 9.34 9.30
CA VAL A 54 -5.05 10.71 9.77
C VAL A 54 -5.65 10.73 11.17
N SER A 55 -6.21 9.61 11.64
CA SER A 55 -6.87 9.48 12.94
C SER A 55 -5.96 8.80 13.97
N ALA A 56 -5.43 9.58 14.90
CA ALA A 56 -4.63 9.08 16.01
C ALA A 56 -5.41 8.10 16.90
N ASP A 57 -6.68 8.41 17.18
CA ASP A 57 -7.52 7.58 18.06
C ASP A 57 -7.79 6.18 17.45
N ASN A 58 -8.15 6.15 16.17
CA ASN A 58 -8.37 4.89 15.47
C ASN A 58 -7.10 4.03 15.40
N MET A 59 -5.93 4.67 15.23
CA MET A 59 -4.66 3.96 15.24
C MET A 59 -4.31 3.44 16.63
N ALA A 60 -4.57 4.20 17.70
CA ALA A 60 -4.35 3.74 19.07
C ALA A 60 -5.16 2.48 19.38
N GLU A 61 -6.44 2.44 18.95
CA GLU A 61 -7.26 1.24 19.04
C GLU A 61 -6.65 0.07 18.23
N THR A 62 -6.23 0.33 17.00
CA THR A 62 -5.61 -0.71 16.16
C THR A 62 -4.33 -1.27 16.80
N VAL A 63 -3.47 -0.41 17.37
CA VAL A 63 -2.27 -0.87 18.11
C VAL A 63 -2.64 -1.79 19.25
N GLN A 64 -3.64 -1.42 20.07
CA GLN A 64 -4.11 -2.26 21.19
C GLN A 64 -4.58 -3.65 20.71
N LEU A 65 -5.37 -3.69 19.64
CA LEU A 65 -5.84 -4.95 19.05
C LEU A 65 -4.69 -5.80 18.51
N CYS A 66 -3.72 -5.19 17.82
CA CYS A 66 -2.55 -5.90 17.32
C CYS A 66 -1.69 -6.48 18.44
N VAL A 67 -1.40 -5.69 19.47
CA VAL A 67 -0.55 -6.11 20.60
C VAL A 67 -1.19 -7.24 21.41
N ALA A 68 -2.53 -7.28 21.50
CA ALA A 68 -3.25 -8.32 22.21
C ALA A 68 -3.08 -9.72 21.58
N ASP A 69 -2.95 -9.78 20.24
CA ASP A 69 -2.92 -11.03 19.48
C ASP A 69 -1.49 -11.40 19.01
N ALA A 70 -0.54 -10.46 19.06
CA ALA A 70 0.80 -10.64 18.51
C ALA A 70 1.72 -11.46 19.41
N PRO A 71 2.61 -12.31 18.85
CA PRO A 71 3.67 -12.98 19.58
C PRO A 71 4.60 -11.98 20.29
N ALA A 72 5.19 -12.38 21.41
CA ALA A 72 6.16 -11.57 22.13
C ALA A 72 7.32 -11.11 21.23
N GLY A 73 7.66 -9.83 21.32
CA GLY A 73 8.72 -9.22 20.50
C GLY A 73 8.23 -8.64 19.18
N THR A 74 6.98 -8.87 18.78
CA THR A 74 6.39 -8.21 17.61
C THR A 74 6.21 -6.71 17.90
N ARG A 75 6.70 -5.85 16.99
CA ARG A 75 6.61 -4.40 17.14
C ARG A 75 5.48 -3.86 16.26
N VAL A 76 4.62 -3.04 16.86
CA VAL A 76 3.54 -2.34 16.15
C VAL A 76 3.64 -0.86 16.48
N THR A 77 3.79 -0.03 15.45
CA THR A 77 3.93 1.43 15.59
C THR A 77 2.92 2.17 14.73
N ALA A 78 2.55 3.38 15.14
CA ALA A 78 1.55 4.19 14.50
C ALA A 78 2.04 5.64 14.34
N PHE A 79 1.81 6.24 13.17
CA PHE A 79 2.23 7.58 12.83
C PHE A 79 1.09 8.36 12.18
N VAL A 80 0.79 9.57 12.65
CA VAL A 80 -0.25 10.41 12.04
C VAL A 80 0.27 10.99 10.73
N ALA A 81 -0.36 10.63 9.62
CA ALA A 81 0.00 11.17 8.30
C ALA A 81 -1.20 11.17 7.34
N ASP A 82 -1.30 12.23 6.57
CA ASP A 82 -2.09 12.32 5.36
C ASP A 82 -1.23 11.85 4.18
N VAL A 83 -1.65 10.76 3.53
CA VAL A 83 -0.93 10.15 2.40
C VAL A 83 -0.87 11.03 1.16
N SER A 84 -1.71 12.04 1.05
CA SER A 84 -1.67 13.03 -0.03
C SER A 84 -0.52 14.05 0.13
N GLN A 85 0.16 14.05 1.30
CA GLN A 85 1.20 15.01 1.64
C GLN A 85 2.58 14.33 1.66
N GLU A 86 3.39 14.57 0.62
CA GLU A 86 4.71 13.92 0.48
C GLU A 86 5.60 14.12 1.72
N ALA A 87 5.62 15.32 2.28
CA ALA A 87 6.43 15.61 3.46
C ALA A 87 6.04 14.75 4.68
N GLN A 88 4.75 14.42 4.85
CA GLN A 88 4.28 13.57 5.94
C GLN A 88 4.65 12.11 5.70
N LEU A 89 4.62 11.63 4.47
CA LEU A 89 5.09 10.28 4.13
C LEU A 89 6.61 10.13 4.29
N LEU A 90 7.39 11.16 3.95
CA LEU A 90 8.83 11.17 4.22
C LEU A 90 9.12 11.10 5.72
N ALA A 91 8.43 11.90 6.53
CA ALA A 91 8.53 11.85 7.99
C ALA A 91 8.11 10.49 8.55
N PHE A 92 7.07 9.88 7.99
CA PHE A 92 6.66 8.53 8.36
C PHE A 92 7.74 7.49 8.03
N ALA A 93 8.38 7.58 6.87
CA ALA A 93 9.48 6.66 6.53
C ALA A 93 10.68 6.82 7.48
N ASP A 94 10.98 8.05 7.94
CA ASP A 94 12.03 8.30 8.93
C ASP A 94 11.64 7.73 10.31
N ALA A 95 10.38 7.87 10.72
CA ALA A 95 9.85 7.22 11.93
C ALA A 95 9.98 5.69 11.85
N VAL A 96 9.64 5.07 10.72
CA VAL A 96 9.80 3.62 10.51
C VAL A 96 11.26 3.20 10.68
N ARG A 97 12.22 3.94 10.11
CA ARG A 97 13.65 3.66 10.27
C ARG A 97 14.08 3.73 11.74
N GLY A 98 13.65 4.76 12.44
CA GLY A 98 14.02 4.98 13.84
C GLY A 98 13.38 3.98 14.79
N GLU A 99 12.06 3.82 14.71
CA GLU A 99 11.31 3.00 15.65
C GLU A 99 11.53 1.50 15.44
N HIS A 100 11.74 1.05 14.20
CA HIS A 100 12.03 -0.34 13.90
C HIS A 100 13.53 -0.65 13.82
N GLY A 101 14.41 0.36 13.89
CA GLY A 101 15.86 0.19 13.83
C GLY A 101 16.30 -0.46 12.51
N THR A 102 15.70 -0.06 11.38
CA THR A 102 15.86 -0.74 10.09
C THR A 102 16.16 0.23 8.96
N GLN A 103 16.81 -0.28 7.91
CA GLN A 103 16.96 0.42 6.63
C GLN A 103 16.11 -0.21 5.52
N HIS A 104 15.37 -1.28 5.82
CA HIS A 104 14.54 -1.99 4.84
C HIS A 104 13.14 -2.23 5.38
N ILE A 105 12.22 -2.49 4.46
CA ILE A 105 10.90 -3.07 4.71
C ILE A 105 10.66 -4.20 3.73
N ASN A 106 9.77 -5.13 4.10
CA ASN A 106 9.44 -6.27 3.24
C ASN A 106 8.08 -6.08 2.55
N LEU A 107 7.14 -5.42 3.22
CA LEU A 107 5.77 -5.27 2.73
C LEU A 107 5.38 -3.81 2.74
N LEU A 108 4.80 -3.34 1.64
CA LEU A 108 4.15 -2.03 1.55
C LEU A 108 2.70 -2.23 1.11
N PHE A 109 1.76 -1.86 1.97
CA PHE A 109 0.35 -1.81 1.65
C PHE A 109 -0.08 -0.36 1.47
N ASN A 110 -0.21 0.07 0.24
CA ASN A 110 -0.83 1.35 -0.10
C ASN A 110 -2.36 1.13 -0.08
N ASN A 111 -2.94 1.22 1.11
CA ASN A 111 -4.32 0.87 1.37
C ASN A 111 -5.20 2.09 1.64
N ALA A 112 -4.66 3.20 2.12
CA ALA A 112 -5.42 4.42 2.40
C ALA A 112 -6.30 4.84 1.23
N GLY A 113 -7.53 5.21 1.53
CA GLY A 113 -8.47 5.68 0.53
C GLY A 113 -9.73 6.25 1.17
N ILE A 114 -10.37 7.16 0.48
CA ILE A 114 -11.64 7.80 0.87
C ILE A 114 -12.61 7.75 -0.29
N GLY A 115 -13.90 7.84 0.01
CA GLY A 115 -14.95 8.16 -0.96
C GLY A 115 -15.17 9.66 -1.05
N GLY A 116 -15.84 10.13 -2.09
CA GLY A 116 -16.21 11.54 -2.31
C GLY A 116 -15.92 11.99 -3.74
N GLY A 117 -16.23 13.26 -4.06
CA GLY A 117 -16.02 13.85 -5.38
C GLY A 117 -16.72 13.06 -6.49
N GLY A 118 -17.96 12.68 -6.26
CA GLY A 118 -18.71 11.79 -7.15
C GLY A 118 -19.04 12.45 -8.48
N SER A 119 -19.67 13.61 -8.42
CA SER A 119 -20.11 14.35 -9.60
C SER A 119 -19.05 15.37 -10.03
N PHE A 120 -18.55 15.23 -11.24
CA PHE A 120 -17.66 16.24 -11.84
C PHE A 120 -18.41 17.55 -12.16
N VAL A 121 -19.74 17.48 -12.29
CA VAL A 121 -20.59 18.61 -12.68
C VAL A 121 -21.13 19.37 -11.46
N ALA A 122 -21.48 18.66 -10.39
CA ALA A 122 -22.21 19.22 -9.26
C ALA A 122 -21.38 19.38 -7.99
N ASP A 123 -20.37 18.56 -7.78
CA ASP A 123 -19.57 18.60 -6.56
C ASP A 123 -18.45 19.66 -6.65
N PRO A 124 -18.02 20.21 -5.50
CA PRO A 124 -16.89 21.13 -5.44
C PRO A 124 -15.60 20.51 -5.98
N ARG A 125 -14.77 21.33 -6.60
CA ARG A 125 -13.48 20.92 -7.16
C ARG A 125 -12.53 20.32 -6.12
N ASP A 126 -12.50 20.88 -4.94
CA ASP A 126 -11.65 20.46 -3.84
C ASP A 126 -12.00 19.06 -3.31
N GLU A 127 -13.26 18.69 -3.29
CA GLU A 127 -13.69 17.33 -2.95
C GLU A 127 -13.17 16.32 -3.98
N TRP A 128 -13.25 16.66 -5.27
CA TRP A 128 -12.77 15.83 -6.35
C TRP A 128 -11.25 15.63 -6.25
N GLU A 129 -10.51 16.75 -6.10
CA GLU A 129 -9.05 16.74 -5.98
C GLU A 129 -8.60 16.02 -4.70
N THR A 130 -9.28 16.20 -3.57
CA THR A 130 -8.98 15.49 -2.32
C THR A 130 -9.11 13.98 -2.50
N THR A 131 -10.23 13.51 -3.06
CA THR A 131 -10.43 12.08 -3.31
C THR A 131 -9.37 11.50 -4.24
N PHE A 132 -9.05 12.21 -5.32
CA PHE A 132 -8.04 11.77 -6.28
C PHE A 132 -6.64 11.75 -5.65
N ASN A 133 -6.27 12.80 -4.91
CA ASN A 133 -4.95 12.92 -4.28
C ASN A 133 -4.74 11.89 -3.16
N VAL A 134 -5.76 11.55 -2.39
CA VAL A 134 -5.65 10.47 -1.39
C VAL A 134 -5.59 9.11 -2.08
N CYS A 135 -6.53 8.80 -2.98
CA CYS A 135 -6.69 7.45 -3.54
C CYS A 135 -5.63 7.09 -4.58
N TRP A 136 -5.15 8.04 -5.39
CA TRP A 136 -4.08 7.84 -6.36
C TRP A 136 -2.75 8.43 -5.88
N GLY A 137 -2.77 9.70 -5.45
CA GLY A 137 -1.56 10.38 -4.97
C GLY A 137 -0.89 9.62 -3.84
N GLY A 138 -1.68 9.14 -2.85
CA GLY A 138 -1.18 8.34 -1.74
C GLY A 138 -0.49 7.05 -2.18
N VAL A 139 -0.99 6.36 -3.20
CA VAL A 139 -0.34 5.16 -3.76
C VAL A 139 0.97 5.51 -4.46
N TYR A 140 0.97 6.57 -5.26
CA TYR A 140 2.17 7.04 -5.95
C TYR A 140 3.24 7.49 -4.96
N LEU A 141 2.90 8.38 -4.04
CA LEU A 141 3.82 8.92 -3.04
C LEU A 141 4.31 7.84 -2.08
N GLY A 142 3.42 6.96 -1.59
CA GLY A 142 3.79 5.84 -0.73
C GLY A 142 4.78 4.89 -1.41
N THR A 143 4.50 4.50 -2.65
CA THR A 143 5.42 3.66 -3.44
C THR A 143 6.78 4.33 -3.62
N ARG A 144 6.80 5.62 -3.99
CA ARG A 144 8.03 6.38 -4.19
C ARG A 144 8.85 6.53 -2.91
N THR A 145 8.19 6.86 -1.80
CA THR A 145 8.82 7.08 -0.50
C THR A 145 9.46 5.81 0.06
N PHE A 146 8.76 4.68 -0.03
CA PHE A 146 9.23 3.42 0.54
C PHE A 146 10.03 2.54 -0.43
N MET A 147 10.11 2.88 -1.71
CA MET A 147 10.88 2.13 -2.69
C MET A 147 12.35 1.93 -2.29
N PRO A 148 13.09 2.93 -1.77
CA PRO A 148 14.48 2.71 -1.33
C PRO A 148 14.59 1.67 -0.22
N MET A 149 13.63 1.62 0.71
CA MET A 149 13.62 0.64 1.79
C MET A 149 13.22 -0.77 1.31
N LEU A 150 12.34 -0.86 0.31
CA LEU A 150 12.02 -2.13 -0.35
C LEU A 150 13.24 -2.67 -1.12
N LEU A 151 13.93 -1.82 -1.87
CA LEU A 151 15.15 -2.19 -2.61
C LEU A 151 16.28 -2.68 -1.71
N ALA A 152 16.33 -2.21 -0.45
CA ALA A 152 17.30 -2.63 0.55
C ALA A 152 16.96 -3.98 1.22
N SER A 153 15.79 -4.56 0.94
CA SER A 153 15.38 -5.87 1.45
C SER A 153 15.87 -7.01 0.54
N GLU A 154 15.96 -8.22 1.09
CA GLU A 154 16.24 -9.43 0.29
C GLU A 154 15.00 -9.86 -0.52
N GLU A 155 13.82 -9.60 -0.01
CA GLU A 155 12.55 -9.81 -0.68
C GLU A 155 11.54 -8.71 -0.29
N GLY A 156 10.77 -8.23 -1.24
CA GLY A 156 9.78 -7.20 -1.01
C GLY A 156 8.48 -7.43 -1.78
N HIS A 157 7.37 -6.90 -1.26
CA HIS A 157 6.09 -6.94 -1.94
C HIS A 157 5.32 -5.64 -1.75
N ILE A 158 4.91 -5.03 -2.85
CA ILE A 158 4.04 -3.87 -2.88
C ILE A 158 2.61 -4.34 -3.19
N VAL A 159 1.67 -4.00 -2.34
CA VAL A 159 0.25 -4.28 -2.54
C VAL A 159 -0.51 -2.97 -2.61
N ASN A 160 -1.07 -2.67 -3.76
CA ASN A 160 -1.83 -1.44 -4.01
C ASN A 160 -3.33 -1.75 -4.01
N THR A 161 -4.07 -1.04 -3.16
CA THR A 161 -5.52 -1.20 -3.05
C THR A 161 -6.23 -0.34 -4.09
N SER A 162 -6.67 -0.99 -5.17
CA SER A 162 -7.59 -0.43 -6.13
C SER A 162 -9.05 -0.64 -5.64
N SER A 163 -9.95 -1.02 -6.51
CA SER A 163 -11.36 -1.32 -6.25
C SER A 163 -11.94 -2.04 -7.47
N VAL A 164 -13.10 -2.65 -7.34
CA VAL A 164 -13.93 -3.00 -8.52
C VAL A 164 -14.18 -1.78 -9.40
N ASN A 165 -14.19 -0.56 -8.83
CA ASN A 165 -14.27 0.69 -9.58
C ASN A 165 -13.00 1.01 -10.38
N GLY A 166 -11.90 0.36 -10.15
CA GLY A 166 -10.70 0.40 -11.00
C GLY A 166 -10.78 -0.55 -12.21
N PHE A 167 -11.84 -1.35 -12.30
CA PHE A 167 -12.14 -2.22 -13.41
C PHE A 167 -13.46 -1.84 -14.08
N TRP A 168 -14.46 -1.41 -13.28
CA TRP A 168 -15.79 -1.03 -13.74
C TRP A 168 -16.18 0.31 -13.13
N ALA A 169 -16.17 1.39 -13.91
CA ALA A 169 -16.37 2.74 -13.39
C ALA A 169 -17.82 3.06 -13.01
N SER A 170 -18.80 2.39 -13.63
CA SER A 170 -20.21 2.68 -13.40
C SER A 170 -20.79 1.82 -12.29
N LEU A 171 -21.32 2.46 -11.24
CA LEU A 171 -22.02 1.80 -10.13
C LEU A 171 -23.55 1.79 -10.32
N GLY A 172 -24.02 2.34 -11.43
CA GLY A 172 -25.45 2.45 -11.73
C GLY A 172 -25.82 3.84 -12.24
N PRO A 173 -27.06 4.01 -12.72
CA PRO A 173 -27.45 5.18 -13.51
C PRO A 173 -27.46 6.52 -12.73
N ASN A 174 -27.49 6.48 -11.40
CA ASN A 174 -27.66 7.69 -10.57
C ASN A 174 -26.54 7.86 -9.53
N ILE A 175 -25.41 7.15 -9.69
CA ILE A 175 -24.32 7.18 -8.72
C ILE A 175 -23.03 7.58 -9.45
N PRO A 176 -22.76 8.89 -9.60
CA PRO A 176 -21.49 9.33 -10.18
C PRO A 176 -20.34 9.05 -9.20
N HIS A 177 -19.21 8.59 -9.73
CA HIS A 177 -18.01 8.28 -8.96
C HIS A 177 -16.74 8.67 -9.72
N THR A 178 -16.73 9.87 -10.28
CA THR A 178 -15.72 10.27 -11.25
C THR A 178 -14.31 10.34 -10.67
N ALA A 179 -14.12 10.98 -9.51
CA ALA A 179 -12.82 11.08 -8.85
C ALA A 179 -12.30 9.71 -8.39
N TYR A 180 -13.13 8.99 -7.67
CA TYR A 180 -12.76 7.68 -7.11
C TYR A 180 -12.45 6.66 -8.21
N SER A 181 -13.32 6.54 -9.21
CA SER A 181 -13.09 5.62 -10.33
C SER A 181 -11.83 5.99 -11.10
N ALA A 182 -11.62 7.27 -11.43
CA ALA A 182 -10.40 7.72 -12.10
C ALA A 182 -9.14 7.35 -11.31
N ALA A 183 -9.14 7.58 -9.99
CA ALA A 183 -8.04 7.22 -9.11
C ALA A 183 -7.79 5.70 -9.08
N LYS A 184 -8.85 4.89 -8.97
CA LYS A 184 -8.71 3.43 -8.87
C LYS A 184 -8.32 2.76 -10.18
N PHE A 185 -8.71 3.31 -11.34
CA PHE A 185 -8.16 2.95 -12.65
C PHE A 185 -6.67 3.30 -12.75
N ALA A 186 -6.27 4.50 -12.27
CA ALA A 186 -4.86 4.90 -12.24
C ALA A 186 -4.02 3.96 -11.38
N VAL A 187 -4.50 3.57 -10.19
CA VAL A 187 -3.83 2.59 -9.31
C VAL A 187 -3.65 1.25 -10.01
N LYS A 188 -4.68 0.74 -10.69
CA LYS A 188 -4.59 -0.51 -11.45
C LYS A 188 -3.55 -0.41 -12.56
N GLY A 189 -3.66 0.59 -13.43
CA GLY A 189 -2.74 0.77 -14.56
C GLY A 189 -1.28 0.95 -14.11
N PHE A 190 -1.05 1.75 -13.07
CA PHE A 190 0.26 1.92 -12.46
C PHE A 190 0.83 0.60 -11.94
N THR A 191 0.03 -0.17 -11.21
CA THR A 191 0.52 -1.42 -10.60
C THR A 191 0.84 -2.46 -11.67
N GLU A 192 0.04 -2.59 -12.72
CA GLU A 192 0.31 -3.48 -13.84
C GLU A 192 1.61 -3.12 -14.57
N ALA A 193 1.84 -1.82 -14.79
CA ALA A 193 3.10 -1.33 -15.36
C ALA A 193 4.29 -1.57 -14.42
N LEU A 194 4.11 -1.34 -13.11
CA LEU A 194 5.13 -1.58 -12.08
C LEU A 194 5.53 -3.07 -12.02
N ILE A 195 4.62 -4.01 -12.27
CA ILE A 195 4.93 -5.44 -12.36
C ILE A 195 5.97 -5.72 -13.46
N THR A 196 5.88 -5.02 -14.58
CA THR A 196 6.84 -5.17 -15.69
C THR A 196 8.18 -4.51 -15.36
N ASP A 197 8.14 -3.27 -14.85
CA ASP A 197 9.34 -2.51 -14.47
C ASP A 197 10.18 -3.24 -13.43
N ARG A 198 9.57 -3.69 -12.33
CA ARG A 198 10.28 -4.41 -11.28
C ARG A 198 10.93 -5.73 -11.75
N ARG A 199 10.34 -6.43 -12.73
CA ARG A 199 10.92 -7.67 -13.27
C ARG A 199 12.29 -7.43 -13.89
N GLN A 200 12.52 -6.25 -14.43
CA GLN A 200 13.80 -5.86 -15.03
C GLN A 200 14.75 -5.24 -14.01
N ASN A 201 14.23 -4.35 -13.15
CA ASN A 201 15.04 -3.46 -12.33
C ASN A 201 15.13 -3.86 -10.85
N ALA A 202 14.19 -4.67 -10.36
CA ALA A 202 14.11 -5.11 -8.96
C ALA A 202 13.41 -6.49 -8.85
N PRO A 203 13.99 -7.59 -9.38
CA PRO A 203 13.32 -8.89 -9.48
C PRO A 203 12.94 -9.52 -8.13
N HIS A 204 13.61 -9.13 -7.04
CA HIS A 204 13.32 -9.56 -5.67
C HIS A 204 12.10 -8.86 -5.05
N ILE A 205 11.56 -7.82 -5.72
CA ILE A 205 10.33 -7.15 -5.27
C ILE A 205 9.16 -7.60 -6.12
N LYS A 206 8.04 -7.92 -5.48
CA LYS A 206 6.76 -8.23 -6.13
C LYS A 206 5.83 -7.03 -6.09
N ALA A 207 4.87 -6.99 -6.97
CA ALA A 207 3.79 -6.01 -6.94
C ALA A 207 2.47 -6.70 -7.26
N SER A 208 1.43 -6.33 -6.52
CA SER A 208 0.07 -6.82 -6.70
C SER A 208 -0.94 -5.68 -6.57
N VAL A 209 -2.02 -5.77 -7.31
CA VAL A 209 -3.19 -4.93 -7.13
C VAL A 209 -4.31 -5.77 -6.55
N VAL A 210 -4.96 -5.27 -5.51
CA VAL A 210 -6.19 -5.85 -4.95
C VAL A 210 -7.37 -4.97 -5.32
N MET A 211 -8.49 -5.59 -5.67
CA MET A 211 -9.69 -4.90 -6.13
C MET A 211 -10.90 -5.35 -5.30
N PRO A 212 -11.03 -4.81 -4.07
CA PRO A 212 -12.18 -5.11 -3.22
C PRO A 212 -13.48 -4.67 -3.87
N GLY A 213 -14.55 -5.44 -3.60
CA GLY A 213 -15.92 -5.05 -3.89
C GLY A 213 -16.45 -4.05 -2.86
N HIS A 214 -17.77 -3.87 -2.87
CA HIS A 214 -18.45 -3.15 -1.78
C HIS A 214 -18.43 -4.03 -0.53
N ILE A 215 -17.92 -3.45 0.54
CA ILE A 215 -17.82 -4.07 1.87
C ILE A 215 -18.83 -3.37 2.77
#